data_11d9c463e290ecac5f32738cde46e073
#
_entry.id   11d9c463e290ecac5f32738cde46e073
#
_cell.length_a   1.000
_cell.length_b   1.000
_cell.length_c   1.000
_cell.angle_alpha   90.00
_cell.angle_beta   90.00
_cell.angle_gamma   90.00
#
_symmetry.space_group_name_H-M   'P 1'
#
loop_
_entity.id
_entity.type
_entity.pdbx_description
1 polymer ?
#
loop_
_entity_poly.entity_id
_entity_poly.type
_entity_poly.pdbx_seq_one_letter_code
_entity_poly.pdbx_strand_id
1 'polypeptide(L)'
;MLYEGKIWLGTGEHPVCLLPQMANRHGLIAGATGTGKTVSLKVLAEGFSDMGVPVFLADIKGDLAGMVQPGTHSDNIANRLTQCGVPTFEYSTFPTVFWDIFGKEGHPVRTTVSEMGPTLLARLMNLNDTQAGVLSILFRVADDENMLLLDLKDLKAMLAYVGEHAKEYTLDYGNVSMASVGAIQRAVAMLEDEGGNAFFGEPALNIADWMQLDESGRGVINILAADVLYRKPRLYSTFLLWMLSELYELLPECGDLDKPRMVFFFDEAHLLFDDCPKALLETLEQVVRLIRSKGVGVYFVTQNPCDIPMSILGQLGNRVQHALRAYTPLDQKAVRTAAMTFRANPAFDTAEAITTLKTGEALVSFLDADGAPSIVERDTPPPAERHERH
;
A
#
# COMPACT_ATOMS: atom_id res chain seq x y z
N MET A 1 4.63 -12.62 14.99
CA MET A 1 5.29 -13.73 15.72
C MET A 1 6.31 -14.38 14.81
N LEU A 2 7.47 -14.79 15.34
CA LEU A 2 8.52 -15.46 14.57
C LEU A 2 8.62 -16.94 14.95
N TYR A 3 8.88 -17.79 13.97
CA TYR A 3 9.18 -19.22 14.13
C TYR A 3 10.44 -19.56 13.33
N GLU A 4 11.50 -19.97 13.99
CA GLU A 4 12.80 -20.28 13.37
C GLU A 4 13.33 -19.17 12.42
N GLY A 5 13.17 -17.90 12.79
CA GLY A 5 13.59 -16.74 11.98
C GLY A 5 12.70 -16.43 10.78
N LYS A 6 11.53 -17.06 10.67
CA LYS A 6 10.52 -16.83 9.64
C LYS A 6 9.27 -16.20 10.25
N ILE A 7 8.46 -15.51 9.45
CA ILE A 7 7.19 -14.96 9.93
C ILE A 7 6.14 -16.07 9.94
N TRP A 8 5.73 -16.47 11.13
CA TRP A 8 4.71 -17.49 11.33
C TRP A 8 3.32 -16.87 11.19
N LEU A 9 2.63 -17.22 10.12
CA LEU A 9 1.26 -16.76 9.90
C LEU A 9 0.25 -17.65 10.60
N GLY A 10 0.48 -18.94 10.69
CA GLY A 10 -0.46 -19.86 11.29
C GLY A 10 0.00 -21.32 11.23
N THR A 11 -0.92 -22.24 11.50
CA THR A 11 -0.63 -23.67 11.55
C THR A 11 -1.68 -24.47 10.77
N GLY A 12 -1.21 -25.22 9.78
CA GLY A 12 -1.95 -26.27 9.10
C GLY A 12 -1.50 -27.64 9.60
N GLU A 13 -1.07 -28.52 8.70
CA GLU A 13 -0.36 -29.75 9.09
C GLU A 13 1.01 -29.43 9.70
N HIS A 14 1.60 -28.33 9.28
CA HIS A 14 2.88 -27.79 9.76
C HIS A 14 2.76 -26.28 9.99
N PRO A 15 3.73 -25.64 10.69
CA PRO A 15 3.79 -24.18 10.77
C PRO A 15 3.89 -23.54 9.38
N VAL A 16 2.96 -22.65 9.06
CA VAL A 16 2.94 -21.94 7.78
C VAL A 16 3.67 -20.61 7.94
N CYS A 17 4.82 -20.49 7.29
CA CYS A 17 5.73 -19.37 7.49
C CYS A 17 6.06 -18.67 6.18
N LEU A 18 6.03 -17.33 6.22
CA LEU A 18 6.57 -16.48 5.16
C LEU A 18 8.08 -16.39 5.30
N LEU A 19 8.80 -16.74 4.22
CA LEU A 19 10.25 -16.60 4.16
C LEU A 19 10.63 -15.12 4.01
N PRO A 20 11.50 -14.57 4.87
CA PRO A 20 11.89 -13.17 4.80
C PRO A 20 12.46 -12.76 3.45
N GLN A 21 13.34 -13.59 2.88
CA GLN A 21 13.97 -13.34 1.58
C GLN A 21 12.97 -13.34 0.40
N MET A 22 11.77 -13.90 0.58
CA MET A 22 10.69 -13.92 -0.41
C MET A 22 9.61 -12.85 -0.16
N ALA A 23 9.72 -12.09 0.92
CA ALA A 23 8.68 -11.13 1.31
C ALA A 23 8.60 -9.91 0.37
N ASN A 24 9.69 -9.55 -0.33
CA ASN A 24 9.68 -8.50 -1.36
C ASN A 24 9.05 -8.95 -2.70
N ARG A 25 8.61 -10.20 -2.80
CA ARG A 25 7.88 -10.73 -3.97
C ARG A 25 6.39 -10.39 -3.91
N HIS A 26 6.03 -9.44 -3.07
CA HIS A 26 4.68 -8.91 -2.88
C HIS A 26 3.68 -9.97 -2.39
N GLY A 27 2.48 -9.53 -2.06
CA GLY A 27 1.47 -10.45 -1.56
C GLY A 27 0.05 -9.93 -1.65
N LEU A 28 -0.88 -10.85 -1.41
CA LEU A 28 -2.32 -10.61 -1.39
C LEU A 28 -2.92 -11.23 -0.13
N ILE A 29 -3.73 -10.46 0.58
CA ILE A 29 -4.61 -10.95 1.64
C ILE A 29 -6.05 -10.68 1.20
N ALA A 30 -6.78 -11.71 0.86
CA ALA A 30 -8.15 -11.57 0.35
C ALA A 30 -9.17 -12.33 1.20
N GLY A 31 -10.43 -11.90 1.15
CA GLY A 31 -11.54 -12.58 1.84
C GLY A 31 -12.68 -11.65 2.18
N ALA A 32 -13.86 -12.19 2.43
CA ALA A 32 -15.04 -11.42 2.81
C ALA A 32 -14.85 -10.65 4.14
N THR A 33 -15.70 -9.68 4.40
CA THR A 33 -15.69 -8.93 5.66
C THR A 33 -15.91 -9.86 6.86
N GLY A 34 -15.14 -9.67 7.93
CA GLY A 34 -15.27 -10.44 9.18
C GLY A 34 -14.66 -11.84 9.10
N THR A 35 -13.89 -12.19 8.08
CA THR A 35 -13.29 -13.53 7.93
C THR A 35 -11.91 -13.68 8.56
N GLY A 36 -11.26 -12.56 8.97
CA GLY A 36 -9.96 -12.58 9.65
C GLY A 36 -8.82 -11.88 8.90
N LYS A 37 -9.09 -11.19 7.78
CA LYS A 37 -8.06 -10.46 7.01
C LYS A 37 -7.22 -9.51 7.86
N THR A 38 -7.87 -8.67 8.66
CA THR A 38 -7.20 -7.67 9.51
C THR A 38 -6.28 -8.36 10.53
N VAL A 39 -6.67 -9.54 11.05
CA VAL A 39 -5.82 -10.31 11.96
C VAL A 39 -4.57 -10.81 11.23
N SER A 40 -4.73 -11.41 10.05
CA SER A 40 -3.59 -11.87 9.24
C SER A 40 -2.66 -10.71 8.85
N LEU A 41 -3.21 -9.54 8.50
CA LEU A 41 -2.43 -8.33 8.24
C LEU A 41 -1.62 -7.94 9.48
N LYS A 42 -2.26 -7.88 10.65
CA LYS A 42 -1.62 -7.54 11.92
C LYS A 42 -0.49 -8.53 12.25
N VAL A 43 -0.75 -9.83 12.14
CA VAL A 43 0.26 -10.88 12.41
C VAL A 43 1.47 -10.74 11.49
N LEU A 44 1.26 -10.46 10.21
CA LEU A 44 2.37 -10.23 9.28
C LEU A 44 3.13 -8.94 9.63
N ALA A 45 2.43 -7.84 9.90
CA ALA A 45 3.04 -6.55 10.25
C ALA A 45 3.88 -6.66 11.54
N GLU A 46 3.37 -7.33 12.56
CA GLU A 46 4.09 -7.64 13.80
C GLU A 46 5.34 -8.50 13.53
N GLY A 47 5.18 -9.53 12.72
CA GLY A 47 6.29 -10.39 12.35
C GLY A 47 7.40 -9.64 11.61
N PHE A 48 7.06 -8.74 10.71
CA PHE A 48 8.04 -7.87 10.05
C PHE A 48 8.72 -6.93 11.03
N SER A 49 7.96 -6.28 11.91
CA SER A 49 8.52 -5.41 12.95
C SER A 49 9.49 -6.16 13.85
N ASP A 50 9.12 -7.33 14.38
CA ASP A 50 10.00 -8.18 15.20
C ASP A 50 11.29 -8.59 14.48
N MET A 51 11.22 -8.73 13.17
CA MET A 51 12.35 -9.06 12.31
C MET A 51 13.27 -7.86 12.01
N GLY A 52 12.91 -6.67 12.46
CA GLY A 52 13.62 -5.43 12.13
C GLY A 52 13.35 -4.94 10.73
N VAL A 53 12.13 -5.13 10.23
CA VAL A 53 11.67 -4.60 8.95
C VAL A 53 10.61 -3.53 9.21
N PRO A 54 10.86 -2.27 8.84
CA PRO A 54 9.86 -1.21 8.91
C PRO A 54 8.62 -1.55 8.07
N VAL A 55 7.46 -1.14 8.57
CA VAL A 55 6.15 -1.43 7.95
C VAL A 55 5.39 -0.14 7.73
N PHE A 56 4.70 -0.03 6.61
CA PHE A 56 3.69 1.00 6.36
C PHE A 56 2.32 0.37 6.20
N LEU A 57 1.32 0.95 6.84
CA LEU A 57 -0.08 0.52 6.81
C LEU A 57 -0.98 1.71 6.49
N ALA A 58 -1.81 1.58 5.47
CA ALA A 58 -2.91 2.53 5.24
C ALA A 58 -4.15 2.04 6.00
N ASP A 59 -4.54 2.74 7.06
CA ASP A 59 -5.67 2.39 7.92
C ASP A 59 -6.93 3.15 7.51
N ILE A 60 -7.80 2.51 6.77
CA ILE A 60 -9.05 3.11 6.28
C ILE A 60 -10.16 3.03 7.32
N LYS A 61 -10.14 1.99 8.16
CA LYS A 61 -11.22 1.72 9.12
C LYS A 61 -10.93 2.22 10.54
N GLY A 62 -9.67 2.64 10.81
CA GLY A 62 -9.24 3.03 12.14
C GLY A 62 -9.08 1.86 13.11
N ASP A 63 -9.01 0.61 12.61
CA ASP A 63 -8.91 -0.59 13.44
C ASP A 63 -7.47 -1.07 13.66
N LEU A 64 -6.50 -0.44 13.01
CA LEU A 64 -5.07 -0.74 13.16
C LEU A 64 -4.40 0.03 14.31
N ALA A 65 -5.04 1.09 14.83
CA ALA A 65 -4.49 1.91 15.91
C ALA A 65 -4.24 1.14 17.22
N GLY A 66 -4.89 -0.01 17.42
CA GLY A 66 -4.65 -0.89 18.57
C GLY A 66 -3.22 -1.46 18.66
N MET A 67 -2.40 -1.29 17.61
CA MET A 67 -1.02 -1.80 17.55
C MET A 67 -0.07 -1.19 18.59
N VAL A 68 -0.40 -0.05 19.17
CA VAL A 68 0.39 0.61 20.23
C VAL A 68 0.14 0.06 21.62
N GLN A 69 -0.88 -0.77 21.83
CA GLN A 69 -1.24 -1.29 23.15
C GLN A 69 -1.11 -2.82 23.17
N PRO A 70 -0.65 -3.40 24.29
CA PRO A 70 -0.62 -4.84 24.44
C PRO A 70 -2.05 -5.38 24.41
N GLY A 71 -2.22 -6.58 23.84
CA GLY A 71 -3.47 -7.30 23.86
C GLY A 71 -3.90 -7.66 25.30
N THR A 72 -5.17 -8.00 25.43
CA THR A 72 -5.74 -8.47 26.70
C THR A 72 -6.12 -9.94 26.60
N HIS A 73 -5.93 -10.69 27.69
CA HIS A 73 -6.28 -12.09 27.73
C HIS A 73 -7.80 -12.28 27.53
N SER A 74 -8.15 -13.22 26.68
CA SER A 74 -9.54 -13.71 26.54
C SER A 74 -9.56 -15.21 26.29
N ASP A 75 -10.67 -15.88 26.67
CA ASP A 75 -10.85 -17.30 26.43
C ASP A 75 -10.77 -17.66 24.94
N ASN A 76 -11.23 -16.77 24.08
CA ASN A 76 -11.16 -16.93 22.63
C ASN A 76 -9.71 -16.98 22.16
N ILE A 77 -8.87 -16.07 22.65
CA ILE A 77 -7.43 -16.06 22.33
C ILE A 77 -6.74 -17.32 22.88
N ALA A 78 -7.03 -17.70 24.13
CA ALA A 78 -6.45 -18.90 24.74
C ALA A 78 -6.79 -20.18 23.94
N ASN A 79 -8.06 -20.32 23.52
CA ASN A 79 -8.50 -21.44 22.69
C ASN A 79 -7.80 -21.42 21.33
N ARG A 80 -7.63 -20.23 20.73
CA ARG A 80 -6.95 -20.07 19.45
C ARG A 80 -5.48 -20.45 19.53
N LEU A 81 -4.78 -20.00 20.55
CA LEU A 81 -3.37 -20.37 20.80
C LEU A 81 -3.21 -21.87 20.93
N THR A 82 -4.12 -22.53 21.64
CA THR A 82 -4.14 -24.00 21.76
C THR A 82 -4.36 -24.66 20.40
N GLN A 83 -5.31 -24.19 19.61
CA GLN A 83 -5.56 -24.72 18.26
C GLN A 83 -4.38 -24.56 17.32
N CYS A 84 -3.66 -23.44 17.43
CA CYS A 84 -2.48 -23.17 16.61
C CYS A 84 -1.22 -23.87 17.13
N GLY A 85 -1.26 -24.49 18.30
CA GLY A 85 -0.10 -25.15 18.90
C GLY A 85 1.00 -24.17 19.32
N VAL A 86 0.62 -22.94 19.73
CA VAL A 86 1.57 -21.92 20.17
C VAL A 86 2.04 -22.21 21.59
N PRO A 87 3.31 -22.54 21.81
CA PRO A 87 3.81 -22.98 23.11
C PRO A 87 3.94 -21.83 24.12
N THR A 88 4.29 -20.65 23.63
CA THR A 88 4.44 -19.43 24.46
C THR A 88 3.89 -18.26 23.68
N PHE A 89 3.08 -17.43 24.35
CA PHE A 89 2.51 -16.25 23.76
C PHE A 89 2.56 -15.09 24.77
N GLU A 90 3.12 -13.99 24.37
CA GLU A 90 3.23 -12.78 25.17
C GLU A 90 2.51 -11.62 24.46
N TYR A 91 1.69 -10.89 25.22
CA TYR A 91 1.11 -9.65 24.73
C TYR A 91 2.18 -8.57 24.71
N SER A 92 2.38 -7.98 23.55
CA SER A 92 3.46 -7.02 23.33
C SER A 92 2.93 -5.74 22.69
N THR A 93 3.69 -4.66 22.85
CA THR A 93 3.51 -3.41 22.09
C THR A 93 4.53 -3.37 20.97
N PHE A 94 4.18 -2.65 19.89
CA PHE A 94 5.08 -2.46 18.76
C PHE A 94 5.40 -0.97 18.56
N PRO A 95 6.61 -0.62 18.12
CA PRO A 95 6.95 0.76 17.83
C PRO A 95 6.08 1.26 16.67
N THR A 96 5.21 2.22 16.97
CA THR A 96 4.20 2.69 16.00
C THR A 96 4.20 4.20 15.93
N VAL A 97 4.17 4.74 14.70
CA VAL A 97 4.05 6.15 14.40
C VAL A 97 2.80 6.38 13.54
N PHE A 98 1.99 7.36 13.93
CA PHE A 98 0.79 7.74 13.19
C PHE A 98 1.05 8.92 12.27
N TRP A 99 0.55 8.81 11.05
CA TRP A 99 0.65 9.80 9.98
C TRP A 99 -0.73 10.20 9.50
N ASP A 100 -0.90 11.46 9.14
CA ASP A 100 -2.15 11.98 8.60
C ASP A 100 -1.88 13.13 7.64
N ILE A 101 -2.41 13.06 6.43
CA ILE A 101 -2.27 14.14 5.44
C ILE A 101 -2.87 15.45 5.97
N PHE A 102 -3.95 15.36 6.77
CA PHE A 102 -4.63 16.53 7.33
C PHE A 102 -4.06 16.98 8.68
N GLY A 103 -3.10 16.24 9.25
CA GLY A 103 -2.42 16.56 10.52
C GLY A 103 -3.33 16.58 11.74
N LYS A 104 -4.44 15.84 11.74
CA LYS A 104 -5.41 15.79 12.84
C LYS A 104 -5.18 14.60 13.77
N GLU A 105 -4.87 13.44 13.21
CA GLU A 105 -4.73 12.17 13.91
C GLU A 105 -3.30 11.63 13.94
N GLY A 106 -2.37 12.34 13.33
CA GLY A 106 -0.96 11.95 13.26
C GLY A 106 -0.04 13.06 12.79
N HIS A 107 1.21 12.72 12.60
CA HIS A 107 2.19 13.62 12.02
C HIS A 107 1.78 13.98 10.57
N PRO A 108 1.88 15.23 10.16
CA PRO A 108 1.49 15.64 8.82
C PRO A 108 2.41 14.99 7.77
N VAL A 109 1.80 14.50 6.69
CA VAL A 109 2.53 14.01 5.51
C VAL A 109 2.39 15.05 4.42
N ARG A 110 3.51 15.61 3.97
CA ARG A 110 3.54 16.63 2.93
C ARG A 110 4.63 16.37 1.92
N THR A 111 4.42 16.87 0.71
CA THR A 111 5.46 17.01 -0.31
C THR A 111 5.35 18.36 -0.99
N THR A 112 6.43 18.86 -1.58
CA THR A 112 6.36 20.07 -2.38
C THR A 112 5.90 19.76 -3.80
N VAL A 113 5.34 20.75 -4.47
CA VAL A 113 4.97 20.65 -5.89
C VAL A 113 6.23 20.35 -6.73
N SER A 114 7.36 20.98 -6.41
CA SER A 114 8.64 20.72 -7.07
C SER A 114 9.10 19.26 -6.93
N GLU A 115 9.01 18.67 -5.74
CA GLU A 115 9.38 17.26 -5.50
C GLU A 115 8.45 16.28 -6.21
N MET A 116 7.15 16.55 -6.23
CA MET A 116 6.19 15.73 -7.01
C MET A 116 6.54 15.73 -8.50
N GLY A 117 6.93 16.86 -9.03
CA GLY A 117 7.33 17.05 -10.42
C GLY A 117 6.16 17.07 -11.42
N PRO A 118 6.40 17.55 -12.66
CA PRO A 118 5.36 17.76 -13.65
C PRO A 118 4.72 16.47 -14.16
N THR A 119 5.50 15.39 -14.25
CA THR A 119 5.02 14.11 -14.79
C THR A 119 3.97 13.45 -13.89
N LEU A 120 4.24 13.37 -12.59
CA LEU A 120 3.29 12.81 -11.62
C LEU A 120 2.07 13.70 -11.46
N LEU A 121 2.27 15.03 -11.37
CA LEU A 121 1.17 15.99 -11.30
C LEU A 121 0.27 15.94 -12.54
N ALA A 122 0.85 15.85 -13.74
CA ALA A 122 0.06 15.75 -14.97
C ALA A 122 -0.82 14.49 -14.99
N ARG A 123 -0.26 13.38 -14.56
CA ARG A 123 -1.00 12.11 -14.45
C ARG A 123 -2.09 12.19 -13.40
N LEU A 124 -1.77 12.74 -12.25
CA LEU A 124 -2.72 12.97 -11.16
C LEU A 124 -3.91 13.80 -11.60
N MET A 125 -3.63 14.91 -12.26
CA MET A 125 -4.65 15.84 -12.76
C MET A 125 -5.34 15.32 -14.03
N ASN A 126 -4.98 14.11 -14.52
CA ASN A 126 -5.51 13.51 -15.74
C ASN A 126 -5.42 14.45 -16.94
N LEU A 127 -4.27 15.11 -17.10
CA LEU A 127 -3.99 16.02 -18.21
C LEU A 127 -3.69 15.23 -19.49
N ASN A 128 -4.14 15.74 -20.62
CA ASN A 128 -3.71 15.21 -21.91
C ASN A 128 -2.28 15.67 -22.25
N ASP A 129 -1.71 15.12 -23.33
CA ASP A 129 -0.30 15.36 -23.70
C ASP A 129 0.00 16.86 -23.91
N THR A 130 -0.93 17.62 -24.51
CA THR A 130 -0.78 19.06 -24.72
C THR A 130 -0.75 19.82 -23.40
N GLN A 131 -1.66 19.50 -22.48
CA GLN A 131 -1.73 20.12 -21.16
C GLN A 131 -0.53 19.72 -20.29
N ALA A 132 -0.13 18.46 -20.34
CA ALA A 132 1.08 17.96 -19.67
C ALA A 132 2.34 18.67 -20.19
N GLY A 133 2.41 18.93 -21.50
CA GLY A 133 3.48 19.71 -22.11
C GLY A 133 3.54 21.15 -21.57
N VAL A 134 2.41 21.82 -21.43
CA VAL A 134 2.34 23.17 -20.83
C VAL A 134 2.77 23.14 -19.35
N LEU A 135 2.35 22.12 -18.58
CA LEU A 135 2.80 21.96 -17.20
C LEU A 135 4.32 21.75 -17.13
N SER A 136 4.89 20.96 -18.03
CA SER A 136 6.35 20.75 -18.11
C SER A 136 7.10 22.02 -18.44
N ILE A 137 6.57 22.88 -19.35
CA ILE A 137 7.13 24.20 -19.64
C ILE A 137 7.13 25.06 -18.38
N LEU A 138 6.03 25.08 -17.63
CA LEU A 138 5.91 25.83 -16.38
C LEU A 138 7.02 25.44 -15.38
N PHE A 139 7.27 24.15 -15.21
CA PHE A 139 8.33 23.69 -14.31
C PHE A 139 9.72 24.08 -14.80
N ARG A 140 10.00 24.02 -16.11
CA ARG A 140 11.27 24.46 -16.68
C ARG A 140 11.49 25.97 -16.48
N VAL A 141 10.48 26.78 -16.73
CA VAL A 141 10.57 28.22 -16.48
C VAL A 141 10.82 28.51 -15.01
N ALA A 142 10.14 27.78 -14.11
CA ALA A 142 10.35 27.92 -12.67
C ALA A 142 11.81 27.58 -12.29
N ASP A 143 12.37 26.51 -12.84
CA ASP A 143 13.74 26.08 -12.58
C ASP A 143 14.75 27.10 -13.12
N ASP A 144 14.58 27.58 -14.36
CA ASP A 144 15.49 28.53 -15.02
C ASP A 144 15.49 29.89 -14.32
N GLU A 145 14.35 30.29 -13.77
CA GLU A 145 14.20 31.55 -13.03
C GLU A 145 14.43 31.40 -11.51
N ASN A 146 14.82 30.22 -11.05
CA ASN A 146 15.03 29.87 -9.63
C ASN A 146 13.79 30.13 -8.75
N MET A 147 12.60 29.86 -9.28
CA MET A 147 11.33 29.95 -8.55
C MET A 147 10.96 28.60 -7.98
N LEU A 148 10.87 28.51 -6.64
CA LEU A 148 10.44 27.30 -5.95
C LEU A 148 8.93 27.15 -6.04
N LEU A 149 8.48 25.94 -6.39
CA LEU A 149 7.07 25.56 -6.34
C LEU A 149 6.83 24.70 -5.10
N LEU A 150 6.47 25.34 -3.99
CA LEU A 150 6.33 24.64 -2.71
C LEU A 150 4.92 24.08 -2.52
N ASP A 151 3.90 24.87 -2.85
CA ASP A 151 2.52 24.52 -2.65
C ASP A 151 1.64 24.79 -3.89
N LEU A 152 0.32 24.55 -3.76
CA LEU A 152 -0.61 24.79 -4.87
C LEU A 152 -0.81 26.29 -5.17
N LYS A 153 -0.54 27.19 -4.23
CA LYS A 153 -0.61 28.64 -4.46
C LYS A 153 0.53 29.07 -5.37
N ASP A 154 1.74 28.55 -5.15
CA ASP A 154 2.89 28.80 -6.01
C ASP A 154 2.63 28.26 -7.42
N LEU A 155 2.07 27.05 -7.54
CA LEU A 155 1.70 26.47 -8.83
C LEU A 155 0.67 27.34 -9.57
N LYS A 156 -0.36 27.86 -8.88
CA LYS A 156 -1.37 28.75 -9.47
C LYS A 156 -0.77 30.07 -9.90
N ALA A 157 0.09 30.67 -9.07
CA ALA A 157 0.76 31.92 -9.39
C ALA A 157 1.67 31.75 -10.62
N MET A 158 2.41 30.65 -10.69
CA MET A 158 3.28 30.36 -11.83
C MET A 158 2.49 30.08 -13.10
N LEU A 159 1.34 29.41 -13.00
CA LEU A 159 0.41 29.21 -14.13
C LEU A 159 -0.09 30.54 -14.70
N ALA A 160 -0.47 31.46 -13.85
CA ALA A 160 -0.91 32.79 -14.26
C ALA A 160 0.24 33.56 -14.95
N TYR A 161 1.42 33.56 -14.32
CA TYR A 161 2.62 34.21 -14.83
C TYR A 161 3.03 33.69 -16.23
N VAL A 162 3.13 32.37 -16.38
CA VAL A 162 3.48 31.77 -17.69
C VAL A 162 2.41 32.01 -18.74
N GLY A 163 1.13 32.04 -18.35
CA GLY A 163 0.00 32.37 -19.24
C GLY A 163 0.06 33.83 -19.74
N GLU A 164 0.34 34.76 -18.86
CA GLU A 164 0.48 36.21 -19.21
C GLU A 164 1.67 36.48 -20.12
N HIS A 165 2.79 35.70 -19.91
CA HIS A 165 4.04 35.85 -20.68
C HIS A 165 4.20 34.79 -21.76
N ALA A 166 3.12 34.12 -22.17
CA ALA A 166 3.15 32.97 -23.08
C ALA A 166 3.91 33.24 -24.40
N LYS A 167 3.82 34.48 -24.93
CA LYS A 167 4.53 34.86 -26.16
C LYS A 167 6.05 34.91 -26.00
N GLU A 168 6.53 35.25 -24.81
CA GLU A 168 7.95 35.33 -24.51
C GLU A 168 8.57 33.90 -24.44
N TYR A 169 7.83 32.98 -23.88
CA TYR A 169 8.29 31.61 -23.71
C TYR A 169 8.08 30.70 -24.92
N THR A 170 7.26 31.11 -25.89
CA THR A 170 6.92 30.28 -27.06
C THR A 170 8.15 29.91 -27.90
N LEU A 171 9.11 30.81 -28.03
CA LEU A 171 10.30 30.54 -28.84
C LEU A 171 11.28 29.59 -28.17
N ASP A 172 11.41 29.65 -26.85
CA ASP A 172 12.41 28.91 -26.10
C ASP A 172 11.88 27.54 -25.60
N TYR A 173 10.60 27.50 -25.22
CA TYR A 173 10.01 26.32 -24.56
C TYR A 173 8.86 25.67 -25.34
N GLY A 174 8.25 26.39 -26.27
CA GLY A 174 7.09 25.91 -27.04
C GLY A 174 5.79 26.66 -26.72
N ASN A 175 4.73 26.29 -27.44
CA ASN A 175 3.45 26.99 -27.37
C ASN A 175 2.70 26.75 -26.05
N VAL A 176 2.35 27.84 -25.38
CA VAL A 176 1.51 27.85 -24.19
C VAL A 176 0.12 28.42 -24.56
N SER A 177 -0.87 27.54 -24.74
CA SER A 177 -2.23 27.96 -25.03
C SER A 177 -3.00 28.32 -23.76
N MET A 178 -3.82 29.41 -23.82
CA MET A 178 -4.69 29.78 -22.71
C MET A 178 -5.74 28.71 -22.38
N ALA A 179 -6.13 27.90 -23.37
CA ALA A 179 -7.03 26.77 -23.15
C ALA A 179 -6.39 25.70 -22.26
N SER A 180 -5.10 25.41 -22.47
CA SER A 180 -4.34 24.47 -21.61
C SER A 180 -4.12 25.05 -20.22
N VAL A 181 -3.76 26.32 -20.09
CA VAL A 181 -3.64 26.99 -18.79
C VAL A 181 -4.95 26.90 -18.01
N GLY A 182 -6.09 27.21 -18.62
CA GLY A 182 -7.40 27.10 -17.99
C GLY A 182 -7.79 25.66 -17.59
N ALA A 183 -7.38 24.67 -18.38
CA ALA A 183 -7.61 23.25 -18.03
C ALA A 183 -6.80 22.84 -16.79
N ILE A 184 -5.53 23.24 -16.72
CA ILE A 184 -4.68 22.97 -15.56
C ILE A 184 -5.19 23.71 -14.32
N GLN A 185 -5.62 24.97 -14.44
CA GLN A 185 -6.23 25.71 -13.33
C GLN A 185 -7.45 24.99 -12.74
N ARG A 186 -8.34 24.44 -13.59
CA ARG A 186 -9.50 23.64 -13.12
C ARG A 186 -9.05 22.38 -12.40
N ALA A 187 -8.04 21.68 -12.91
CA ALA A 187 -7.52 20.49 -12.28
C ALA A 187 -6.89 20.77 -10.90
N VAL A 188 -6.15 21.89 -10.77
CA VAL A 188 -5.61 22.35 -9.49
C VAL A 188 -6.74 22.67 -8.50
N ALA A 189 -7.80 23.36 -8.95
CA ALA A 189 -8.95 23.64 -8.10
C ALA A 189 -9.62 22.37 -7.57
N MET A 190 -9.74 21.32 -8.39
CA MET A 190 -10.25 20.01 -7.94
C MET A 190 -9.35 19.38 -6.88
N LEU A 191 -8.03 19.50 -6.98
CA LEU A 191 -7.11 19.04 -5.93
C LEU A 191 -7.28 19.84 -4.63
N GLU A 192 -7.46 21.16 -4.73
CA GLU A 192 -7.73 22.02 -3.55
C GLU A 192 -9.02 21.57 -2.84
N ASP A 193 -10.09 21.30 -3.60
CA ASP A 193 -11.38 20.82 -3.06
C ASP A 193 -11.24 19.48 -2.33
N GLU A 194 -10.36 18.62 -2.79
CA GLU A 194 -10.03 17.35 -2.12
C GLU A 194 -9.12 17.54 -0.90
N GLY A 195 -8.59 18.73 -0.67
CA GLY A 195 -7.70 19.03 0.44
C GLY A 195 -6.20 18.98 0.09
N GLY A 196 -5.86 19.15 -1.19
CA GLY A 196 -4.48 19.18 -1.66
C GLY A 196 -3.60 20.22 -0.97
N ASN A 197 -4.18 21.31 -0.48
CA ASN A 197 -3.46 22.33 0.30
C ASN A 197 -2.89 21.79 1.64
N ALA A 198 -3.42 20.69 2.18
CA ALA A 198 -2.85 20.04 3.35
C ALA A 198 -1.67 19.14 2.97
N PHE A 199 -1.70 18.56 1.78
CA PHE A 199 -0.67 17.65 1.29
C PHE A 199 0.52 18.36 0.62
N PHE A 200 0.25 19.38 -0.21
CA PHE A 200 1.32 20.14 -0.87
C PHE A 200 1.81 21.29 0.01
N GLY A 201 3.10 21.24 0.35
CA GLY A 201 3.77 22.26 1.14
C GLY A 201 4.91 21.73 1.99
N GLU A 202 5.48 22.60 2.77
CA GLU A 202 6.52 22.29 3.73
C GLU A 202 5.98 22.08 5.15
N PRO A 203 6.67 21.32 6.00
CA PRO A 203 7.89 20.54 5.70
C PRO A 203 7.57 19.30 4.87
N ALA A 204 8.40 19.04 3.86
CA ALA A 204 8.28 17.82 3.06
C ALA A 204 8.74 16.60 3.85
N LEU A 205 8.01 15.50 3.70
CA LEU A 205 8.38 14.22 4.32
C LEU A 205 9.63 13.65 3.63
N ASN A 206 10.62 13.30 4.43
CA ASN A 206 11.65 12.40 3.98
C ASN A 206 11.18 10.95 4.18
N ILE A 207 10.93 10.22 3.10
CA ILE A 207 10.43 8.84 3.17
C ILE A 207 11.41 7.90 3.91
N ALA A 208 12.71 8.22 3.94
CA ALA A 208 13.68 7.49 4.75
C ALA A 208 13.33 7.49 6.25
N ASP A 209 12.58 8.48 6.74
CA ASP A 209 12.13 8.53 8.12
C ASP A 209 11.14 7.40 8.47
N TRP A 210 10.50 6.81 7.47
CA TRP A 210 9.64 5.63 7.65
C TRP A 210 10.42 4.32 7.77
N MET A 211 11.72 4.33 7.45
CA MET A 211 12.59 3.15 7.44
C MET A 211 13.38 3.01 8.75
N GLN A 212 12.81 3.46 9.85
CA GLN A 212 13.47 3.48 11.15
C GLN A 212 13.27 2.17 11.92
N LEU A 213 14.24 1.89 12.79
CA LEU A 213 14.16 0.86 13.81
C LEU A 213 14.09 1.52 15.18
N ASP A 214 13.45 0.87 16.13
CA ASP A 214 13.50 1.31 17.53
C ASP A 214 14.81 0.87 18.20
N GLU A 215 14.99 1.25 19.46
CA GLU A 215 16.19 0.91 20.25
C GLU A 215 16.37 -0.60 20.45
N SER A 216 15.32 -1.39 20.33
CA SER A 216 15.36 -2.84 20.43
C SER A 216 15.71 -3.53 19.10
N GLY A 217 15.79 -2.77 18.01
CA GLY A 217 16.00 -3.29 16.64
C GLY A 217 14.73 -3.72 15.94
N ARG A 218 13.54 -3.45 16.48
CA ARG A 218 12.26 -3.69 15.82
C ARG A 218 11.99 -2.63 14.76
N GLY A 219 11.39 -3.05 13.65
CA GLY A 219 10.96 -2.12 12.60
C GLY A 219 9.79 -1.25 13.07
N VAL A 220 9.88 0.05 12.85
CA VAL A 220 8.76 0.96 13.14
C VAL A 220 7.59 0.68 12.21
N ILE A 221 6.40 0.59 12.80
CA ILE A 221 5.14 0.45 12.08
C ILE A 221 4.55 1.84 11.86
N ASN A 222 4.55 2.29 10.61
CA ASN A 222 3.98 3.57 10.20
C ASN A 222 2.53 3.37 9.78
N ILE A 223 1.59 4.00 10.49
CA ILE A 223 0.16 3.91 10.19
C ILE A 223 -0.33 5.24 9.64
N LEU A 224 -0.82 5.24 8.42
CA LEU A 224 -1.49 6.38 7.81
C LEU A 224 -2.97 6.33 8.15
N ALA A 225 -3.49 7.35 8.83
CA ALA A 225 -4.92 7.55 9.01
C ALA A 225 -5.54 7.91 7.65
N ALA A 226 -6.29 7.00 7.07
CA ALA A 226 -6.85 7.11 5.73
C ALA A 226 -8.39 7.11 5.69
N ASP A 227 -9.06 7.20 6.84
CA ASP A 227 -10.52 7.20 6.99
C ASP A 227 -11.21 8.37 6.27
N VAL A 228 -10.58 9.54 6.22
CA VAL A 228 -11.02 10.68 5.43
C VAL A 228 -10.51 10.60 4.00
N LEU A 229 -9.30 10.07 3.82
CA LEU A 229 -8.59 10.07 2.56
C LEU A 229 -9.27 9.18 1.50
N TYR A 230 -9.87 8.04 1.93
CA TYR A 230 -10.54 7.13 0.99
C TYR A 230 -11.75 7.78 0.28
N ARG A 231 -12.33 8.84 0.88
CA ARG A 231 -13.41 9.64 0.26
C ARG A 231 -12.89 10.68 -0.74
N LYS A 232 -11.57 10.77 -0.91
CA LYS A 232 -10.86 11.71 -1.77
C LYS A 232 -9.92 10.95 -2.71
N PRO A 233 -10.47 10.23 -3.70
CA PRO A 233 -9.74 9.23 -4.47
C PRO A 233 -8.54 9.81 -5.23
N ARG A 234 -8.63 11.05 -5.71
CA ARG A 234 -7.50 11.72 -6.37
C ARG A 234 -6.34 11.92 -5.41
N LEU A 235 -6.61 12.48 -4.23
CA LEU A 235 -5.57 12.76 -3.24
C LEU A 235 -4.96 11.47 -2.73
N TYR A 236 -5.77 10.43 -2.51
CA TYR A 236 -5.31 9.12 -2.06
C TYR A 236 -4.39 8.44 -3.08
N SER A 237 -4.81 8.35 -4.34
CA SER A 237 -4.00 7.76 -5.41
C SER A 237 -2.72 8.57 -5.69
N THR A 238 -2.77 9.91 -5.55
CA THR A 238 -1.59 10.77 -5.65
C THR A 238 -0.57 10.45 -4.60
N PHE A 239 -1.03 10.43 -3.36
CA PHE A 239 -0.17 10.14 -2.22
C PHE A 239 0.57 8.81 -2.43
N LEU A 240 -0.16 7.77 -2.82
CA LEU A 240 0.43 6.46 -3.01
C LEU A 240 1.42 6.41 -4.17
N LEU A 241 1.08 7.05 -5.28
CA LEU A 241 1.97 7.09 -6.43
C LEU A 241 3.24 7.87 -6.11
N TRP A 242 3.10 9.04 -5.49
CA TRP A 242 4.25 9.82 -5.03
C TRP A 242 5.13 9.00 -4.09
N MET A 243 4.55 8.42 -3.06
CA MET A 243 5.27 7.64 -2.06
C MET A 243 6.05 6.48 -2.67
N LEU A 244 5.41 5.68 -3.53
CA LEU A 244 6.06 4.54 -4.17
C LEU A 244 7.12 4.98 -5.19
N SER A 245 6.89 6.09 -5.88
CA SER A 245 7.85 6.66 -6.82
C SER A 245 9.07 7.22 -6.11
N GLU A 246 8.89 7.94 -5.01
CA GLU A 246 9.98 8.43 -4.16
C GLU A 246 10.85 7.29 -3.63
N LEU A 247 10.23 6.23 -3.15
CA LEU A 247 10.96 5.03 -2.71
C LEU A 247 11.76 4.40 -3.84
N TYR A 248 11.15 4.31 -5.03
CA TYR A 248 11.81 3.75 -6.19
C TYR A 248 13.03 4.58 -6.61
N GLU A 249 12.94 5.91 -6.55
CA GLU A 249 14.05 6.81 -6.89
C GLU A 249 15.12 6.87 -5.80
N LEU A 250 14.71 6.93 -4.53
CA LEU A 250 15.61 7.08 -3.38
C LEU A 250 16.45 5.83 -3.11
N LEU A 251 15.85 4.65 -3.23
CA LEU A 251 16.51 3.41 -2.86
C LEU A 251 17.42 2.89 -3.98
N PRO A 252 18.66 2.49 -3.67
CA PRO A 252 19.52 1.84 -4.64
C PRO A 252 19.01 0.44 -4.96
N GLU A 253 19.32 -0.03 -6.17
CA GLU A 253 19.17 -1.44 -6.53
C GLU A 253 19.87 -2.30 -5.47
N CYS A 254 19.23 -3.39 -5.09
CA CYS A 254 19.83 -4.38 -4.21
C CYS A 254 19.65 -5.77 -4.85
N GLY A 255 20.62 -6.64 -4.62
CA GLY A 255 20.48 -8.05 -4.96
C GLY A 255 19.46 -8.75 -4.07
N ASP A 256 19.53 -10.06 -4.01
CA ASP A 256 18.71 -10.85 -3.10
C ASP A 256 19.11 -10.54 -1.65
N LEU A 257 18.20 -9.97 -0.89
CA LEU A 257 18.37 -9.63 0.51
C LEU A 257 17.78 -10.74 1.39
N ASP A 258 18.36 -10.93 2.58
CA ASP A 258 17.84 -11.88 3.57
C ASP A 258 16.46 -11.49 4.09
N LYS A 259 16.14 -10.20 4.05
CA LYS A 259 14.84 -9.64 4.42
C LYS A 259 14.57 -8.34 3.65
N PRO A 260 13.31 -7.91 3.49
CA PRO A 260 12.99 -6.63 2.87
C PRO A 260 13.57 -5.45 3.65
N ARG A 261 13.78 -4.34 2.95
CA ARG A 261 14.10 -3.04 3.57
C ARG A 261 12.87 -2.41 4.20
N MET A 262 11.72 -2.60 3.59
CA MET A 262 10.43 -2.09 4.04
C MET A 262 9.30 -2.88 3.39
N VAL A 263 8.15 -2.95 4.06
CA VAL A 263 6.94 -3.60 3.55
C VAL A 263 5.76 -2.65 3.68
N PHE A 264 4.96 -2.58 2.62
CA PHE A 264 3.74 -1.77 2.53
C PHE A 264 2.50 -2.67 2.51
N PHE A 265 1.51 -2.32 3.33
CA PHE A 265 0.19 -2.93 3.30
C PHE A 265 -0.86 -1.89 2.94
N PHE A 266 -1.60 -2.14 1.88
CA PHE A 266 -2.72 -1.31 1.44
C PHE A 266 -4.02 -2.03 1.72
N ASP A 267 -4.69 -1.63 2.80
CA ASP A 267 -6.02 -2.15 3.12
C ASP A 267 -7.08 -1.54 2.19
N GLU A 268 -8.17 -2.28 1.97
CA GLU A 268 -9.24 -1.95 1.01
C GLU A 268 -8.67 -1.56 -0.37
N ALA A 269 -7.77 -2.41 -0.89
CA ALA A 269 -6.98 -2.11 -2.09
C ALA A 269 -7.81 -1.79 -3.33
N HIS A 270 -9.09 -2.23 -3.38
CA HIS A 270 -10.02 -1.87 -4.46
C HIS A 270 -10.14 -0.35 -4.63
N LEU A 271 -10.05 0.43 -3.54
CA LEU A 271 -10.13 1.89 -3.60
C LEU A 271 -8.98 2.55 -4.38
N LEU A 272 -7.87 1.84 -4.57
CA LEU A 272 -6.75 2.31 -5.39
C LEU A 272 -7.00 2.18 -6.87
N PHE A 273 -7.84 1.21 -7.24
CA PHE A 273 -8.07 0.82 -8.62
C PHE A 273 -9.42 1.30 -9.14
N ASP A 274 -10.40 1.50 -8.24
CA ASP A 274 -11.71 2.06 -8.59
C ASP A 274 -11.56 3.52 -9.04
N ASP A 275 -12.12 3.83 -10.20
CA ASP A 275 -12.07 5.17 -10.81
C ASP A 275 -10.65 5.75 -10.98
N CYS A 276 -9.63 4.89 -10.94
CA CYS A 276 -8.25 5.29 -11.15
C CYS A 276 -8.01 5.67 -12.61
N PRO A 277 -7.47 6.87 -12.92
CA PRO A 277 -7.11 7.22 -14.28
C PRO A 277 -6.15 6.18 -14.88
N LYS A 278 -6.37 5.81 -16.15
CA LYS A 278 -5.59 4.75 -16.82
C LYS A 278 -4.06 4.99 -16.71
N ALA A 279 -3.63 6.21 -16.93
CA ALA A 279 -2.21 6.57 -16.86
C ALA A 279 -1.61 6.41 -15.45
N LEU A 280 -2.42 6.65 -14.41
CA LEU A 280 -2.03 6.44 -13.01
C LEU A 280 -1.91 4.94 -12.72
N LEU A 281 -2.88 4.15 -13.19
CA LEU A 281 -2.86 2.69 -13.06
C LEU A 281 -1.62 2.08 -13.71
N GLU A 282 -1.29 2.46 -14.94
CA GLU A 282 -0.10 1.99 -15.67
C GLU A 282 1.19 2.32 -14.91
N THR A 283 1.26 3.49 -14.29
CA THR A 283 2.42 3.87 -13.46
C THR A 283 2.49 3.04 -12.19
N LEU A 284 1.37 2.82 -11.52
CA LEU A 284 1.32 1.99 -10.31
C LEU A 284 1.75 0.55 -10.62
N GLU A 285 1.26 -0.02 -11.73
CA GLU A 285 1.67 -1.34 -12.22
C GLU A 285 3.18 -1.43 -12.46
N GLN A 286 3.74 -0.41 -13.11
CA GLN A 286 5.17 -0.35 -13.38
C GLN A 286 5.98 -0.24 -12.08
N VAL A 287 5.59 0.64 -11.17
CA VAL A 287 6.30 0.83 -9.89
C VAL A 287 6.23 -0.44 -9.05
N VAL A 288 5.07 -1.07 -8.89
CA VAL A 288 4.93 -2.33 -8.14
C VAL A 288 5.85 -3.41 -8.73
N ARG A 289 5.94 -3.50 -10.05
CA ARG A 289 6.83 -4.46 -10.71
C ARG A 289 8.31 -4.22 -10.41
N LEU A 290 8.73 -2.95 -10.40
CA LEU A 290 10.14 -2.57 -10.31
C LEU A 290 10.64 -2.41 -8.86
N ILE A 291 9.77 -2.03 -7.92
CA ILE A 291 10.18 -1.70 -6.54
C ILE A 291 10.72 -2.91 -5.78
N ARG A 292 10.42 -4.11 -6.25
CA ARG A 292 10.99 -5.34 -5.73
C ARG A 292 12.52 -5.31 -5.78
N SER A 293 13.13 -4.81 -6.87
CA SER A 293 14.59 -4.69 -7.03
C SER A 293 15.23 -3.75 -6.00
N LYS A 294 14.42 -2.92 -5.35
CA LYS A 294 14.82 -2.01 -4.26
C LYS A 294 14.67 -2.63 -2.88
N GLY A 295 14.27 -3.88 -2.79
CA GLY A 295 14.05 -4.60 -1.53
C GLY A 295 12.74 -4.23 -0.81
N VAL A 296 11.76 -3.69 -1.53
CA VAL A 296 10.46 -3.29 -0.97
C VAL A 296 9.38 -4.30 -1.35
N GLY A 297 8.62 -4.76 -0.36
CA GLY A 297 7.46 -5.61 -0.54
C GLY A 297 6.15 -4.80 -0.46
N VAL A 298 5.19 -5.12 -1.34
CA VAL A 298 3.87 -4.50 -1.37
C VAL A 298 2.81 -5.59 -1.22
N TYR A 299 1.93 -5.42 -0.24
CA TYR A 299 0.85 -6.36 0.07
C TYR A 299 -0.49 -5.65 -0.05
N PHE A 300 -1.37 -6.18 -0.88
CA PHE A 300 -2.73 -5.68 -1.02
C PHE A 300 -3.68 -6.50 -0.16
N VAL A 301 -4.59 -5.81 0.52
CA VAL A 301 -5.66 -6.42 1.32
C VAL A 301 -6.99 -6.02 0.70
N THR A 302 -7.80 -6.98 0.29
CA THR A 302 -9.07 -6.72 -0.40
C THR A 302 -10.15 -7.72 -0.03
N GLN A 303 -11.39 -7.34 -0.22
CA GLN A 303 -12.53 -8.22 -0.03
C GLN A 303 -12.70 -9.20 -1.20
N ASN A 304 -12.26 -8.80 -2.40
CA ASN A 304 -12.42 -9.60 -3.61
C ASN A 304 -11.13 -9.55 -4.46
N PRO A 305 -10.49 -10.69 -4.76
CA PRO A 305 -9.31 -10.72 -5.62
C PRO A 305 -9.52 -10.12 -7.02
N CYS A 306 -10.76 -10.13 -7.52
CA CYS A 306 -11.09 -9.54 -8.83
C CYS A 306 -11.00 -8.01 -8.86
N ASP A 307 -10.94 -7.35 -7.71
CA ASP A 307 -10.81 -5.89 -7.63
C ASP A 307 -9.40 -5.42 -8.02
N ILE A 308 -8.44 -6.34 -7.99
CA ILE A 308 -7.04 -6.04 -8.34
C ILE A 308 -6.82 -6.35 -9.82
N PRO A 309 -6.26 -5.41 -10.60
CA PRO A 309 -5.93 -5.65 -12.00
C PRO A 309 -5.06 -6.90 -12.18
N MET A 310 -5.33 -7.68 -13.22
CA MET A 310 -4.63 -8.94 -13.47
C MET A 310 -3.11 -8.76 -13.64
N SER A 311 -2.68 -7.61 -14.18
CA SER A 311 -1.27 -7.24 -14.34
C SER A 311 -0.55 -7.08 -12.99
N ILE A 312 -1.23 -6.59 -11.96
CA ILE A 312 -0.72 -6.51 -10.59
C ILE A 312 -0.90 -7.86 -9.89
N LEU A 313 -2.08 -8.47 -9.98
CA LEU A 313 -2.40 -9.75 -9.33
C LEU A 313 -1.37 -10.83 -9.67
N GLY A 314 -0.91 -10.87 -10.92
CA GLY A 314 0.13 -11.80 -11.38
C GLY A 314 1.51 -11.60 -10.74
N GLN A 315 1.76 -10.47 -10.09
CA GLN A 315 3.03 -10.15 -9.42
C GLN A 315 3.01 -10.46 -7.91
N LEU A 316 1.83 -10.78 -7.35
CA LEU A 316 1.64 -11.02 -5.92
C LEU A 316 1.94 -12.49 -5.62
N GLY A 317 3.20 -12.79 -5.28
CA GLY A 317 3.67 -14.16 -5.10
C GLY A 317 3.19 -14.83 -3.81
N ASN A 318 3.03 -14.06 -2.74
CA ASN A 318 2.63 -14.57 -1.43
C ASN A 318 1.13 -14.33 -1.21
N ARG A 319 0.35 -15.38 -0.93
CA ARG A 319 -1.11 -15.29 -0.92
C ARG A 319 -1.73 -15.90 0.32
N VAL A 320 -2.66 -15.14 0.89
CA VAL A 320 -3.51 -15.53 2.01
C VAL A 320 -4.96 -15.29 1.59
N GLN A 321 -5.74 -16.35 1.49
CA GLN A 321 -7.15 -16.30 1.09
C GLN A 321 -8.04 -16.75 2.23
N HIS A 322 -8.75 -15.82 2.84
CA HIS A 322 -9.84 -16.10 3.77
C HIS A 322 -11.13 -16.45 3.01
N ALA A 323 -12.17 -16.85 3.74
CA ALA A 323 -13.43 -17.24 3.18
C ALA A 323 -14.00 -16.19 2.22
N LEU A 324 -14.53 -16.64 1.09
CA LEU A 324 -15.42 -15.89 0.22
C LEU A 324 -16.81 -16.52 0.23
N ARG A 325 -17.83 -15.70 0.04
CA ARG A 325 -19.21 -16.17 -0.11
C ARG A 325 -19.53 -16.33 -1.60
N ALA A 326 -20.37 -17.26 -1.95
CA ALA A 326 -20.69 -17.60 -3.34
C ALA A 326 -22.19 -17.52 -3.61
N TYR A 327 -22.85 -16.44 -3.12
CA TYR A 327 -24.30 -16.28 -3.25
C TYR A 327 -24.74 -15.81 -4.63
N THR A 328 -23.93 -15.04 -5.32
CA THR A 328 -24.21 -14.48 -6.64
C THR A 328 -23.28 -15.04 -7.71
N PRO A 329 -23.62 -14.96 -9.00
CA PRO A 329 -22.70 -15.33 -10.08
C PRO A 329 -21.39 -14.56 -10.04
N LEU A 330 -21.40 -13.30 -9.55
CA LEU A 330 -20.20 -12.49 -9.39
C LEU A 330 -19.32 -13.05 -8.29
N ASP A 331 -19.90 -13.43 -7.15
CA ASP A 331 -19.18 -14.07 -6.04
C ASP A 331 -18.57 -15.40 -6.49
N GLN A 332 -19.30 -16.20 -7.25
CA GLN A 332 -18.79 -17.47 -7.80
C GLN A 332 -17.60 -17.24 -8.74
N LYS A 333 -17.62 -16.16 -9.53
CA LYS A 333 -16.49 -15.77 -10.36
C LYS A 333 -15.28 -15.42 -9.49
N ALA A 334 -15.48 -14.66 -8.42
CA ALA A 334 -14.41 -14.29 -7.45
C ALA A 334 -13.78 -15.55 -6.84
N VAL A 335 -14.59 -16.52 -6.39
CA VAL A 335 -14.11 -17.78 -5.82
C VAL A 335 -13.29 -18.57 -6.86
N ARG A 336 -13.76 -18.68 -8.08
CA ARG A 336 -13.01 -19.37 -9.15
C ARG A 336 -11.70 -18.67 -9.47
N THR A 337 -11.72 -17.34 -9.58
CA THR A 337 -10.51 -16.55 -9.83
C THR A 337 -9.50 -16.75 -8.71
N ALA A 338 -9.93 -16.68 -7.47
CA ALA A 338 -9.05 -16.94 -6.31
C ALA A 338 -8.46 -18.36 -6.37
N ALA A 339 -9.29 -19.38 -6.58
CA ALA A 339 -8.85 -20.77 -6.62
C ALA A 339 -7.85 -21.05 -7.75
N MET A 340 -8.06 -20.46 -8.93
CA MET A 340 -7.18 -20.65 -10.10
C MET A 340 -5.80 -19.99 -9.92
N THR A 341 -5.63 -19.09 -8.97
CA THR A 341 -4.37 -18.43 -8.69
C THR A 341 -3.46 -19.21 -7.74
N PHE A 342 -3.95 -20.29 -7.14
CA PHE A 342 -3.18 -21.16 -6.27
C PHE A 342 -2.64 -22.40 -7.01
N ARG A 343 -1.47 -22.86 -6.57
CA ARG A 343 -1.01 -24.19 -6.94
C ARG A 343 -1.88 -25.23 -6.20
N ALA A 344 -2.64 -26.00 -6.97
CA ALA A 344 -3.65 -26.92 -6.44
C ALA A 344 -3.04 -27.93 -5.44
N ASN A 345 -3.77 -28.19 -4.37
CA ASN A 345 -3.50 -29.28 -3.45
C ASN A 345 -4.38 -30.49 -3.83
N PRO A 346 -3.81 -31.65 -4.11
CA PRO A 346 -4.60 -32.84 -4.47
C PRO A 346 -5.49 -33.36 -3.32
N ALA A 347 -5.28 -32.90 -2.08
CA ALA A 347 -6.03 -33.37 -0.90
C ALA A 347 -7.44 -32.74 -0.81
N PHE A 348 -7.70 -31.59 -1.48
CA PHE A 348 -8.99 -30.92 -1.44
C PHE A 348 -9.24 -30.05 -2.70
N ASP A 349 -10.50 -29.77 -2.97
CA ASP A 349 -10.89 -28.76 -3.99
C ASP A 349 -10.72 -27.36 -3.42
N THR A 350 -9.86 -26.54 -4.06
CA THR A 350 -9.54 -25.18 -3.58
C THR A 350 -10.73 -24.25 -3.59
N ALA A 351 -11.60 -24.33 -4.62
CA ALA A 351 -12.77 -23.47 -4.72
C ALA A 351 -13.82 -23.82 -3.64
N GLU A 352 -14.04 -25.10 -3.39
CA GLU A 352 -14.92 -25.58 -2.31
C GLU A 352 -14.35 -25.18 -0.95
N ALA A 353 -13.05 -25.35 -0.75
CA ALA A 353 -12.38 -24.97 0.49
C ALA A 353 -12.58 -23.48 0.81
N ILE A 354 -12.39 -22.57 -0.17
CA ILE A 354 -12.58 -21.12 0.02
C ILE A 354 -13.97 -20.79 0.57
N THR A 355 -15.00 -21.49 0.09
CA THR A 355 -16.40 -21.21 0.51
C THR A 355 -16.74 -21.81 1.87
N THR A 356 -15.96 -22.77 2.35
CA THR A 356 -16.20 -23.54 3.60
C THR A 356 -15.27 -23.16 4.74
N LEU A 357 -14.31 -22.24 4.53
CA LEU A 357 -13.44 -21.71 5.58
C LEU A 357 -14.26 -21.05 6.68
N LYS A 358 -13.88 -21.27 7.91
CA LYS A 358 -14.44 -20.59 9.09
C LYS A 358 -13.74 -19.25 9.30
N THR A 359 -14.35 -18.41 10.13
CA THR A 359 -13.71 -17.16 10.58
C THR A 359 -12.35 -17.47 11.20
N GLY A 360 -11.33 -16.78 10.71
CA GLY A 360 -9.95 -16.95 11.13
C GLY A 360 -9.27 -18.23 10.58
N GLU A 361 -9.82 -18.88 9.58
CA GLU A 361 -9.12 -19.85 8.76
C GLU A 361 -8.76 -19.21 7.41
N ALA A 362 -7.68 -19.68 6.79
CA ALA A 362 -7.25 -19.21 5.49
C ALA A 362 -6.64 -20.34 4.65
N LEU A 363 -6.67 -20.18 3.35
CA LEU A 363 -5.80 -20.91 2.43
C LEU A 363 -4.56 -20.08 2.18
N VAL A 364 -3.39 -20.65 2.37
CA VAL A 364 -2.11 -19.94 2.26
C VAL A 364 -1.24 -20.62 1.22
N SER A 365 -0.58 -19.81 0.39
CA SER A 365 0.48 -20.22 -0.51
C SER A 365 1.56 -19.16 -0.49
N PHE A 366 2.68 -19.48 0.14
CA PHE A 366 3.86 -18.62 0.15
C PHE A 366 4.91 -19.17 -0.81
N LEU A 367 5.81 -18.30 -1.25
CA LEU A 367 6.93 -18.69 -2.09
C LEU A 367 7.95 -19.48 -1.26
N ASP A 368 8.43 -20.60 -1.82
CA ASP A 368 9.58 -21.34 -1.28
C ASP A 368 10.92 -20.63 -1.58
N ALA A 369 12.02 -21.21 -1.13
CA ALA A 369 13.34 -20.63 -1.29
C ALA A 369 13.77 -20.45 -2.77
N ASP A 370 13.19 -21.24 -3.67
CA ASP A 370 13.45 -21.15 -5.11
C ASP A 370 12.52 -20.14 -5.81
N GLY A 371 11.61 -19.53 -5.05
CA GLY A 371 10.63 -18.58 -5.55
C GLY A 371 9.43 -19.22 -6.24
N ALA A 372 9.24 -20.52 -6.08
CA ALA A 372 8.06 -21.22 -6.56
C ALA A 372 6.92 -21.14 -5.54
N PRO A 373 5.64 -20.99 -5.98
CA PRO A 373 4.52 -21.04 -5.06
C PRO A 373 4.41 -22.42 -4.39
N SER A 374 4.26 -22.44 -3.06
CA SER A 374 3.95 -23.67 -2.34
C SER A 374 2.59 -24.23 -2.78
N ILE A 375 2.38 -25.51 -2.57
CA ILE A 375 1.03 -26.10 -2.65
C ILE A 375 0.15 -25.37 -1.62
N VAL A 376 -1.08 -25.04 -2.01
CA VAL A 376 -2.00 -24.35 -1.12
C VAL A 376 -2.29 -25.19 0.13
N GLU A 377 -2.16 -24.57 1.30
CA GLU A 377 -2.43 -25.20 2.60
C GLU A 377 -3.59 -24.50 3.30
N ARG A 378 -4.40 -25.27 4.05
CA ARG A 378 -5.43 -24.71 4.92
C ARG A 378 -4.81 -24.41 6.27
N ASP A 379 -4.90 -23.15 6.68
CA ASP A 379 -4.22 -22.60 7.82
C ASP A 379 -5.17 -21.94 8.82
N THR A 380 -4.76 -21.94 10.08
CA THR A 380 -5.42 -21.29 11.20
C THR A 380 -4.46 -20.26 11.80
N PRO A 381 -4.55 -18.96 11.39
CA PRO A 381 -3.69 -17.93 11.94
C PRO A 381 -3.84 -17.78 13.45
N PRO A 382 -2.74 -17.54 14.19
CA PRO A 382 -2.79 -17.23 15.61
C PRO A 382 -3.44 -15.87 15.83
N PRO A 383 -3.89 -15.53 17.05
CA PRO A 383 -4.32 -14.19 17.38
C PRO A 383 -3.16 -13.19 17.23
N ALA A 384 -3.49 -11.94 16.90
CA ALA A 384 -2.52 -10.86 16.96
C ALA A 384 -2.09 -10.62 18.43
N GLU A 385 -0.84 -10.21 18.64
CA GLU A 385 -0.26 -10.02 19.98
C GLU A 385 -0.81 -8.80 20.71
N ARG A 386 -1.80 -8.12 20.15
CA ARG A 386 -2.32 -6.85 20.63
C ARG A 386 -3.85 -6.77 20.66
N HIS A 387 -4.32 -5.63 21.17
CA HIS A 387 -5.74 -5.36 21.38
C HIS A 387 -6.53 -5.27 20.06
N GLU A 388 -7.62 -6.04 19.95
CA GLU A 388 -8.65 -5.82 18.95
C GLU A 388 -9.68 -4.85 19.54
N ARG A 389 -9.93 -3.72 18.88
CA ARG A 389 -11.10 -2.92 19.19
C ARG A 389 -12.33 -3.65 18.65
N HIS A 390 -13.29 -3.87 19.50
CA HIS A 390 -14.64 -4.26 19.13
C HIS A 390 -15.43 -3.06 18.60
#